data_2e4ea7cf01a96f09136d2a34780e3ef1
#
_entry.id   2e4ea7cf01a96f09136d2a34780e3ef1
#
_cell.length_a   1.000
_cell.length_b   1.000
_cell.length_c   1.000
_cell.angle_alpha   90.00
_cell.angle_beta   90.00
_cell.angle_gamma   90.00
#
_symmetry.space_group_name_H-M   'P 1'
#
loop_
_entity.id
_entity.type
_entity.pdbx_description
1 polymer ?
#
loop_
_entity_poly.entity_id
_entity_poly.type
_entity_poly.pdbx_seq_one_letter_code
_entity_poly.pdbx_strand_id
1 'polypeptide(L)'
;LVSGGIVATVLGFMGVSPVNRAAIVFLGAALSVFAPPVNIYAMIIAGGVNMPYVGFFGPLAITALVLAVFCVLYLGWRGSPIELDQVLKELPAVPDALQGLRAYIPLLVLIALMVGVRLFPGSMPILGLPLEFLISTIAALLVVALSGVRLDFWKVSTETIDELFPLIATLAGVGMLVQILTLTGVRGLFVITIISLPTVLVYLGLLFGLPLGEAVLLFGVAAVIGVPAVLLFSSLGHDPILVTAGITLIAPLGDALPPTSL
;
A
#
# COMPACT_ATOMS: atom_id res chain seq x y z
N LEU A 1 -2.56 -6.66 7.17
CA LEU A 1 -2.78 -7.36 8.46
C LEU A 1 -2.54 -8.87 8.32
N VAL A 2 -3.19 -9.59 7.39
CA VAL A 2 -3.06 -11.05 7.23
C VAL A 2 -1.61 -11.47 6.95
N SER A 3 -0.96 -10.84 5.98
CA SER A 3 0.43 -11.13 5.63
C SER A 3 1.41 -10.83 6.77
N GLY A 4 1.14 -9.80 7.58
CA GLY A 4 1.94 -9.47 8.76
C GLY A 4 1.92 -10.58 9.82
N GLY A 5 0.76 -11.16 10.09
CA GLY A 5 0.62 -12.31 11.00
C GLY A 5 1.38 -13.53 10.52
N ILE A 6 1.29 -13.86 9.23
CA ILE A 6 2.04 -14.98 8.64
C ILE A 6 3.55 -14.74 8.77
N VAL A 7 4.03 -13.55 8.39
CA VAL A 7 5.45 -13.19 8.50
C VAL A 7 5.92 -13.24 9.96
N ALA A 8 5.14 -12.70 10.91
CA ALA A 8 5.47 -12.75 12.33
C ALA A 8 5.58 -14.18 12.85
N THR A 9 4.69 -15.06 12.40
CA THR A 9 4.70 -16.49 12.77
C THR A 9 5.95 -17.19 12.21
N VAL A 10 6.23 -17.00 10.91
CA VAL A 10 7.43 -17.58 10.27
C VAL A 10 8.71 -17.09 10.97
N LEU A 11 8.83 -15.77 11.21
CA LEU A 11 9.96 -15.21 11.95
C LEU A 11 10.07 -15.75 13.39
N GLY A 12 8.92 -16.10 14.00
CA GLY A 12 8.89 -16.77 15.30
C GLY A 12 9.52 -18.15 15.26
N PHE A 13 9.14 -18.97 14.29
CA PHE A 13 9.77 -20.27 14.05
C PHE A 13 11.27 -20.15 13.74
N MET A 14 11.67 -19.10 13.04
CA MET A 14 13.07 -18.79 12.75
C MET A 14 13.88 -18.32 13.97
N GLY A 15 13.31 -18.29 15.16
CA GLY A 15 14.00 -17.85 16.37
C GLY A 15 14.35 -16.36 16.41
N VAL A 16 13.77 -15.53 15.54
CA VAL A 16 14.01 -14.09 15.53
C VAL A 16 13.48 -13.47 16.80
N SER A 17 14.29 -12.62 17.45
CA SER A 17 13.88 -11.95 18.70
C SER A 17 12.56 -11.17 18.52
N PRO A 18 11.70 -11.07 19.55
CA PRO A 18 10.41 -10.38 19.45
C PRO A 18 10.53 -8.94 18.93
N VAL A 19 11.57 -8.22 19.36
CA VAL A 19 11.81 -6.83 18.92
C VAL A 19 12.14 -6.76 17.44
N ASN A 20 13.05 -7.60 16.96
CA ASN A 20 13.41 -7.64 15.54
C ASN A 20 12.22 -8.11 14.68
N ARG A 21 11.44 -9.06 15.17
CA ARG A 21 10.22 -9.54 14.52
C ARG A 21 9.20 -8.40 14.36
N ALA A 22 8.94 -7.65 15.44
CA ALA A 22 8.08 -6.49 15.38
C ALA A 22 8.61 -5.42 14.41
N ALA A 23 9.91 -5.16 14.42
CA ALA A 23 10.55 -4.21 13.49
C ALA A 23 10.41 -4.65 12.03
N ILE A 24 10.62 -5.93 11.72
CA ILE A 24 10.47 -6.46 10.35
C ILE A 24 9.02 -6.33 9.86
N VAL A 25 8.07 -6.73 10.70
CA VAL A 25 6.64 -6.64 10.35
C VAL A 25 6.21 -5.19 10.18
N PHE A 26 6.61 -4.30 11.08
CA PHE A 26 6.27 -2.88 11.02
C PHE A 26 6.87 -2.20 9.77
N LEU A 27 8.18 -2.39 9.52
CA LEU A 27 8.82 -1.82 8.34
C LEU A 27 8.27 -2.40 7.03
N GLY A 28 7.97 -3.71 7.01
CA GLY A 28 7.31 -4.35 5.88
C GLY A 28 5.92 -3.79 5.62
N ALA A 29 5.12 -3.58 6.67
CA ALA A 29 3.81 -2.95 6.56
C ALA A 29 3.92 -1.51 6.06
N ALA A 30 4.80 -0.69 6.65
CA ALA A 30 5.03 0.68 6.22
C ALA A 30 5.49 0.76 4.75
N LEU A 31 6.43 -0.10 4.33
CA LEU A 31 6.87 -0.17 2.92
C LEU A 31 5.72 -0.56 1.97
N SER A 32 4.83 -1.45 2.39
CA SER A 32 3.73 -1.93 1.56
C SER A 32 2.68 -0.84 1.26
N VAL A 33 2.55 0.15 2.14
CA VAL A 33 1.55 1.22 1.99
C VAL A 33 1.86 2.16 0.83
N PHE A 34 3.14 2.44 0.60
CA PHE A 34 3.55 3.32 -0.52
C PHE A 34 4.17 2.59 -1.71
N ALA A 35 4.44 1.28 -1.58
CA ALA A 35 4.99 0.50 -2.69
C ALA A 35 3.93 0.24 -3.78
N PRO A 36 4.30 0.33 -5.08
CA PRO A 36 3.42 -0.16 -6.12
C PRO A 36 3.27 -1.69 -5.98
N PRO A 37 2.20 -2.28 -6.47
CA PRO A 37 1.29 -1.78 -7.49
C PRO A 37 0.10 -0.96 -6.97
N VAL A 38 -0.22 -1.05 -5.70
CA VAL A 38 -1.40 -0.40 -5.13
C VAL A 38 -0.96 0.54 -4.02
N ASN A 39 -1.11 1.84 -4.27
CA ASN A 39 -0.89 2.87 -3.27
C ASN A 39 -2.20 3.65 -3.10
N ILE A 40 -2.87 3.45 -1.98
CA ILE A 40 -4.19 4.03 -1.71
C ILE A 40 -4.13 5.56 -1.69
N TYR A 41 -3.08 6.15 -1.11
CA TYR A 41 -2.90 7.62 -1.08
C TYR A 41 -2.76 8.18 -2.49
N ALA A 42 -1.91 7.57 -3.33
CA ALA A 42 -1.73 8.00 -4.70
C ALA A 42 -3.03 7.84 -5.53
N MET A 43 -3.80 6.79 -5.28
CA MET A 43 -5.09 6.58 -5.95
C MET A 43 -6.11 7.66 -5.55
N ILE A 44 -6.21 8.00 -4.27
CA ILE A 44 -7.12 9.05 -3.77
C ILE A 44 -6.72 10.41 -4.35
N ILE A 45 -5.43 10.74 -4.32
CA ILE A 45 -4.93 12.01 -4.85
C ILE A 45 -5.15 12.07 -6.36
N ALA A 46 -4.78 11.02 -7.10
CA ALA A 46 -4.95 10.96 -8.55
C ALA A 46 -6.41 11.14 -8.96
N GLY A 47 -7.34 10.47 -8.26
CA GLY A 47 -8.78 10.67 -8.45
C GLY A 47 -9.25 12.10 -8.15
N GLY A 48 -8.67 12.73 -7.13
CA GLY A 48 -9.01 14.10 -6.73
C GLY A 48 -8.50 15.20 -7.70
N VAL A 49 -7.44 14.90 -8.47
CA VAL A 49 -6.85 15.85 -9.45
C VAL A 49 -6.98 15.37 -10.91
N ASN A 50 -7.77 14.33 -11.14
CA ASN A 50 -7.99 13.71 -12.47
C ASN A 50 -6.69 13.25 -13.17
N MET A 51 -5.73 12.73 -12.40
CA MET A 51 -4.50 12.16 -12.95
C MET A 51 -4.62 10.64 -13.13
N PRO A 52 -4.13 10.07 -14.25
CA PRO A 52 -4.10 8.63 -14.42
C PRO A 52 -3.10 7.99 -13.45
N TYR A 53 -3.53 6.92 -12.78
CA TYR A 53 -2.69 6.23 -11.77
C TYR A 53 -1.43 5.59 -12.36
N VAL A 54 -1.45 5.22 -13.62
CA VAL A 54 -0.34 4.52 -14.32
C VAL A 54 1.01 5.26 -14.22
N GLY A 55 1.00 6.60 -14.13
CA GLY A 55 2.21 7.42 -14.04
C GLY A 55 3.04 7.23 -12.77
N PHE A 56 2.42 6.78 -11.67
CA PHE A 56 3.07 6.71 -10.36
C PHE A 56 3.98 5.50 -10.17
N PHE A 57 3.88 4.48 -11.01
CA PHE A 57 4.63 3.23 -10.82
C PHE A 57 6.14 3.45 -10.72
N GLY A 58 6.73 4.23 -11.63
CA GLY A 58 8.18 4.49 -11.64
C GLY A 58 8.68 5.18 -10.36
N PRO A 59 8.21 6.38 -10.03
CA PRO A 59 8.61 7.10 -8.83
C PRO A 59 8.40 6.30 -7.53
N LEU A 60 7.24 5.64 -7.38
CA LEU A 60 6.95 4.84 -6.19
C LEU A 60 7.80 3.57 -6.11
N ALA A 61 8.07 2.90 -7.24
CA ALA A 61 8.91 1.71 -7.25
C ALA A 61 10.36 2.03 -6.87
N ILE A 62 10.90 3.13 -7.39
CA ILE A 62 12.28 3.54 -7.08
C ILE A 62 12.41 3.86 -5.59
N THR A 63 11.52 4.67 -5.06
CA THR A 63 11.55 5.06 -3.64
C THR A 63 11.32 3.86 -2.71
N ALA A 64 10.34 3.00 -3.03
CA ALA A 64 10.09 1.79 -2.27
C ALA A 64 11.29 0.82 -2.30
N LEU A 65 11.93 0.66 -3.47
CA LEU A 65 13.10 -0.21 -3.61
C LEU A 65 14.29 0.29 -2.77
N VAL A 66 14.60 1.60 -2.85
CA VAL A 66 15.70 2.19 -2.06
C VAL A 66 15.48 1.98 -0.56
N LEU A 67 14.26 2.26 -0.08
CA LEU A 67 13.93 2.07 1.33
C LEU A 67 13.93 0.59 1.72
N ALA A 68 13.40 -0.30 0.87
CA ALA A 68 13.42 -1.74 1.11
C ALA A 68 14.84 -2.27 1.22
N VAL A 69 15.74 -1.89 0.30
CA VAL A 69 17.16 -2.26 0.35
C VAL A 69 17.81 -1.77 1.64
N PHE A 70 17.57 -0.50 2.02
CA PHE A 70 18.07 0.04 3.28
C PHE A 70 17.57 -0.77 4.49
N CYS A 71 16.28 -1.06 4.56
CA CYS A 71 15.70 -1.86 5.65
C CYS A 71 16.29 -3.27 5.70
N VAL A 72 16.45 -3.94 4.55
CA VAL A 72 17.04 -5.28 4.47
C VAL A 72 18.50 -5.27 4.94
N LEU A 73 19.29 -4.29 4.49
CA LEU A 73 20.70 -4.17 4.90
C LEU A 73 20.81 -3.87 6.41
N TYR A 74 20.00 -2.94 6.92
CA TYR A 74 19.99 -2.56 8.33
C TYR A 74 19.58 -3.72 9.24
N LEU A 75 18.48 -4.41 8.90
CA LEU A 75 18.00 -5.54 9.67
C LEU A 75 18.90 -6.77 9.51
N GLY A 76 19.44 -7.00 8.31
CA GLY A 76 20.38 -8.08 8.05
C GLY A 76 21.69 -7.92 8.82
N TRP A 77 22.19 -6.69 8.94
CA TRP A 77 23.39 -6.42 9.74
C TRP A 77 23.18 -6.69 11.25
N ARG A 78 21.95 -6.47 11.74
CA ARG A 78 21.57 -6.71 13.14
C ARG A 78 21.03 -8.12 13.39
N GLY A 79 20.83 -8.90 12.34
CA GLY A 79 20.28 -10.25 12.41
C GLY A 79 21.27 -11.26 12.97
N SER A 80 20.77 -12.20 13.77
CA SER A 80 21.53 -13.41 14.13
C SER A 80 21.47 -14.44 13.00
N PRO A 81 22.50 -15.26 12.79
CA PRO A 81 22.42 -16.34 11.81
C PRO A 81 21.29 -17.30 12.17
N ILE A 82 20.52 -17.69 11.17
CA ILE A 82 19.34 -18.52 11.31
C ILE A 82 19.67 -19.91 10.78
N GLU A 83 19.36 -20.95 11.54
CA GLU A 83 19.46 -22.34 11.11
C GLU A 83 18.24 -22.72 10.25
N LEU A 84 18.37 -22.54 8.93
CA LEU A 84 17.29 -22.75 7.96
C LEU A 84 16.70 -24.17 8.03
N ASP A 85 17.55 -25.17 8.33
CA ASP A 85 17.14 -26.58 8.39
C ASP A 85 16.17 -26.89 9.54
N GLN A 86 16.24 -26.15 10.64
CA GLN A 86 15.29 -26.29 11.75
C GLN A 86 13.94 -25.68 11.37
N VAL A 87 13.96 -24.50 10.76
CA VAL A 87 12.77 -23.81 10.29
C VAL A 87 11.97 -24.63 9.29
N LEU A 88 12.66 -25.23 8.31
CA LEU A 88 12.00 -26.02 7.27
C LEU A 88 11.32 -27.28 7.82
N LYS A 89 11.78 -27.81 8.96
CA LYS A 89 11.14 -28.97 9.62
C LYS A 89 9.87 -28.59 10.39
N GLU A 90 9.76 -27.36 10.86
CA GLU A 90 8.62 -26.89 11.67
C GLU A 90 7.51 -26.28 10.81
N LEU A 91 7.81 -25.91 9.56
CA LEU A 91 6.81 -25.37 8.65
C LEU A 91 5.86 -26.48 8.15
N PRO A 92 4.54 -26.17 8.05
CA PRO A 92 3.58 -27.09 7.45
C PRO A 92 4.02 -27.50 6.04
N ALA A 93 3.92 -28.76 5.73
CA ALA A 93 4.23 -29.26 4.39
C ALA A 93 3.31 -28.62 3.35
N VAL A 94 3.91 -27.94 2.38
CA VAL A 94 3.16 -27.40 1.23
C VAL A 94 2.72 -28.58 0.34
N PRO A 95 1.45 -28.65 -0.10
CA PRO A 95 1.02 -29.69 -1.04
C PRO A 95 1.91 -29.70 -2.28
N ASP A 96 2.35 -30.89 -2.72
CA ASP A 96 3.28 -31.04 -3.85
C ASP A 96 2.78 -30.35 -5.13
N ALA A 97 1.45 -30.30 -5.31
CA ALA A 97 0.82 -29.64 -6.44
C ALA A 97 0.96 -28.11 -6.44
N LEU A 98 1.25 -27.49 -5.28
CA LEU A 98 1.45 -26.05 -5.12
C LEU A 98 2.93 -25.67 -4.90
N GLN A 99 3.83 -26.65 -4.99
CA GLN A 99 5.26 -26.38 -4.85
C GLN A 99 5.84 -25.64 -6.07
N GLY A 100 6.86 -24.84 -5.82
CA GLY A 100 7.63 -24.16 -6.86
C GLY A 100 6.87 -23.01 -7.55
N LEU A 101 7.09 -22.88 -8.85
CA LEU A 101 6.63 -21.74 -9.65
C LEU A 101 5.09 -21.63 -9.72
N ARG A 102 4.38 -22.74 -9.54
CA ARG A 102 2.91 -22.78 -9.65
C ARG A 102 2.23 -21.90 -8.61
N ALA A 103 2.77 -21.82 -7.39
CA ALA A 103 2.23 -20.96 -6.34
C ALA A 103 2.33 -19.47 -6.69
N TYR A 104 3.30 -19.10 -7.52
CA TYR A 104 3.54 -17.70 -7.91
C TYR A 104 2.80 -17.28 -9.17
N ILE A 105 2.13 -18.19 -9.90
CA ILE A 105 1.41 -17.89 -11.15
C ILE A 105 0.45 -16.70 -10.98
N PRO A 106 -0.40 -16.60 -9.95
CA PRO A 106 -1.33 -15.48 -9.80
C PRO A 106 -0.59 -14.13 -9.67
N LEU A 107 0.49 -14.12 -8.91
CA LEU A 107 1.31 -12.93 -8.73
C LEU A 107 2.02 -12.54 -10.03
N LEU A 108 2.57 -13.52 -10.76
CA LEU A 108 3.22 -13.28 -12.05
C LEU A 108 2.22 -12.77 -13.09
N VAL A 109 0.99 -13.29 -13.10
CA VAL A 109 -0.10 -12.80 -13.97
C VAL A 109 -0.42 -11.35 -13.64
N LEU A 110 -0.57 -11.00 -12.35
CA LEU A 110 -0.82 -9.63 -11.92
C LEU A 110 0.30 -8.68 -12.40
N ILE A 111 1.54 -9.03 -12.11
CA ILE A 111 2.70 -8.21 -12.50
C ILE A 111 2.77 -8.07 -14.04
N ALA A 112 2.57 -9.17 -14.77
CA ALA A 112 2.60 -9.15 -16.23
C ALA A 112 1.51 -8.26 -16.82
N LEU A 113 0.29 -8.29 -16.28
CA LEU A 113 -0.81 -7.43 -16.71
C LEU A 113 -0.49 -5.96 -16.42
N MET A 114 -0.03 -5.62 -15.23
CA MET A 114 0.30 -4.26 -14.84
C MET A 114 1.44 -3.68 -15.71
N VAL A 115 2.48 -4.47 -15.97
CA VAL A 115 3.58 -4.08 -16.86
C VAL A 115 3.10 -3.98 -18.30
N GLY A 116 2.27 -4.92 -18.75
CA GLY A 116 1.72 -4.94 -20.10
C GLY A 116 0.87 -3.72 -20.42
N VAL A 117 -0.03 -3.32 -19.50
CA VAL A 117 -0.84 -2.10 -19.65
C VAL A 117 0.04 -0.85 -19.75
N ARG A 118 1.15 -0.81 -19.01
CA ARG A 118 2.07 0.32 -19.05
C ARG A 118 2.88 0.38 -20.35
N LEU A 119 3.34 -0.76 -20.83
CA LEU A 119 4.14 -0.83 -22.07
C LEU A 119 3.28 -0.63 -23.33
N PHE A 120 2.01 -1.05 -23.28
CA PHE A 120 1.10 -1.04 -24.43
C PHE A 120 -0.24 -0.35 -24.08
N PRO A 121 -0.24 0.94 -23.70
CA PRO A 121 -1.46 1.62 -23.23
C PRO A 121 -2.56 1.70 -24.28
N GLY A 122 -2.21 1.68 -25.58
CA GLY A 122 -3.17 1.70 -26.69
C GLY A 122 -3.81 0.34 -27.01
N SER A 123 -3.21 -0.75 -26.58
CA SER A 123 -3.66 -2.12 -26.92
C SER A 123 -4.63 -2.70 -25.90
N MET A 124 -4.70 -2.11 -24.71
CA MET A 124 -5.49 -2.63 -23.58
C MET A 124 -6.32 -1.52 -22.91
N PRO A 125 -7.21 -0.82 -23.65
CA PRO A 125 -7.92 0.36 -23.11
C PRO A 125 -8.92 0.02 -22.00
N ILE A 126 -9.31 -1.25 -21.84
CA ILE A 126 -10.29 -1.72 -20.87
C ILE A 126 -9.61 -2.20 -19.58
N LEU A 127 -8.30 -2.51 -19.65
CA LEU A 127 -7.56 -3.00 -18.48
C LEU A 127 -7.22 -1.85 -17.53
N GLY A 128 -7.83 -1.89 -16.37
CA GLY A 128 -7.50 -1.08 -15.21
C GLY A 128 -7.31 -1.96 -13.99
N LEU A 129 -6.80 -1.40 -12.90
CA LEU A 129 -6.49 -2.12 -11.66
C LEU A 129 -7.57 -3.14 -11.22
N PRO A 130 -8.89 -2.81 -11.21
CA PRO A 130 -9.90 -3.78 -10.78
C PRO A 130 -9.93 -5.04 -11.65
N LEU A 131 -9.75 -4.89 -12.97
CA LEU A 131 -9.79 -6.02 -13.90
C LEU A 131 -8.51 -6.86 -13.84
N GLU A 132 -7.37 -6.22 -13.61
CA GLU A 132 -6.08 -6.90 -13.41
C GLU A 132 -6.12 -7.80 -12.17
N PHE A 133 -6.67 -7.31 -11.05
CA PHE A 133 -6.89 -8.09 -9.85
C PHE A 133 -7.90 -9.21 -10.06
N LEU A 134 -8.98 -8.97 -10.79
CA LEU A 134 -9.99 -9.99 -11.11
C LEU A 134 -9.36 -11.14 -11.92
N ILE A 135 -8.58 -10.83 -12.97
CA ILE A 135 -7.91 -11.82 -13.79
C ILE A 135 -6.89 -12.61 -12.95
N SER A 136 -6.12 -11.94 -12.11
CA SER A 136 -5.17 -12.60 -11.20
C SER A 136 -5.90 -13.53 -10.21
N THR A 137 -7.05 -13.12 -9.69
CA THR A 137 -7.88 -13.96 -8.81
C THR A 137 -8.40 -15.20 -9.54
N ILE A 138 -8.84 -15.04 -10.79
CA ILE A 138 -9.27 -16.19 -11.63
C ILE A 138 -8.07 -17.11 -11.86
N ALA A 139 -6.89 -16.59 -12.13
CA ALA A 139 -5.68 -17.40 -12.27
C ALA A 139 -5.35 -18.17 -10.97
N ALA A 140 -5.53 -17.55 -9.80
CA ALA A 140 -5.35 -18.22 -8.51
C ALA A 140 -6.35 -19.36 -8.32
N LEU A 141 -7.64 -19.16 -8.63
CA LEU A 141 -8.66 -20.18 -8.55
C LEU A 141 -8.38 -21.35 -9.51
N LEU A 142 -7.90 -21.06 -10.71
CA LEU A 142 -7.50 -22.10 -11.68
C LEU A 142 -6.31 -22.92 -11.18
N VAL A 143 -5.29 -22.28 -10.61
CA VAL A 143 -4.13 -22.97 -10.03
C VAL A 143 -4.59 -23.91 -8.91
N VAL A 144 -5.46 -23.45 -8.01
CA VAL A 144 -5.99 -24.27 -6.92
C VAL A 144 -6.84 -25.42 -7.47
N ALA A 145 -7.74 -25.17 -8.42
CA ALA A 145 -8.57 -26.19 -9.04
C ALA A 145 -7.75 -27.29 -9.73
N LEU A 146 -6.68 -26.89 -10.44
CA LEU A 146 -5.77 -27.83 -11.13
C LEU A 146 -4.85 -28.57 -10.17
N SER A 147 -4.61 -28.04 -8.97
CA SER A 147 -3.77 -28.68 -7.95
C SER A 147 -4.50 -29.78 -7.18
N GLY A 148 -5.82 -29.93 -7.35
CA GLY A 148 -6.62 -30.91 -6.62
C GLY A 148 -6.85 -30.57 -5.14
N VAL A 149 -6.39 -29.41 -4.69
CA VAL A 149 -6.66 -28.90 -3.33
C VAL A 149 -8.14 -28.51 -3.24
N ARG A 150 -8.82 -29.04 -2.22
CA ARG A 150 -10.23 -28.67 -1.98
C ARG A 150 -10.30 -27.29 -1.35
N LEU A 151 -10.80 -26.33 -2.11
CA LEU A 151 -11.08 -24.97 -1.64
C LEU A 151 -12.58 -24.83 -1.38
N ASP A 152 -12.96 -24.48 -0.17
CA ASP A 152 -14.32 -24.00 0.10
C ASP A 152 -14.39 -22.51 -0.26
N PHE A 153 -14.82 -22.27 -1.50
CA PHE A 153 -14.89 -20.90 -2.05
C PHE A 153 -15.79 -19.98 -1.21
N TRP A 154 -16.92 -20.47 -0.74
CA TRP A 154 -17.84 -19.65 0.04
C TRP A 154 -17.27 -19.30 1.40
N LYS A 155 -16.66 -20.25 2.08
CA LYS A 155 -16.02 -20.04 3.36
C LYS A 155 -14.88 -19.02 3.25
N VAL A 156 -13.97 -19.20 2.31
CA VAL A 156 -12.85 -18.27 2.08
C VAL A 156 -13.35 -16.87 1.70
N SER A 157 -14.39 -16.78 0.86
CA SER A 157 -14.96 -15.50 0.46
C SER A 157 -15.59 -14.76 1.64
N THR A 158 -16.36 -15.44 2.49
CA THR A 158 -16.97 -14.82 3.67
C THR A 158 -15.94 -14.39 4.69
N GLU A 159 -14.94 -15.22 4.98
CA GLU A 159 -13.84 -14.88 5.88
C GLU A 159 -13.07 -13.66 5.35
N THR A 160 -12.79 -13.60 4.06
CA THR A 160 -12.11 -12.44 3.44
C THR A 160 -12.94 -11.16 3.53
N ILE A 161 -14.27 -11.26 3.32
CA ILE A 161 -15.17 -10.11 3.46
C ILE A 161 -15.18 -9.62 4.91
N ASP A 162 -15.29 -10.52 5.88
CA ASP A 162 -15.30 -10.18 7.31
C ASP A 162 -13.99 -9.49 7.73
N GLU A 163 -12.84 -9.96 7.23
CA GLU A 163 -11.53 -9.33 7.49
C GLU A 163 -11.40 -7.94 6.82
N LEU A 164 -11.95 -7.76 5.62
CA LEU A 164 -11.87 -6.49 4.90
C LEU A 164 -12.95 -5.50 5.29
N PHE A 165 -14.03 -5.93 5.92
CA PHE A 165 -15.18 -5.09 6.26
C PHE A 165 -14.81 -3.86 7.12
N PRO A 166 -13.96 -3.97 8.15
CA PRO A 166 -13.53 -2.79 8.92
C PRO A 166 -12.79 -1.76 8.05
N LEU A 167 -11.95 -2.20 7.11
CA LEU A 167 -11.24 -1.33 6.19
C LEU A 167 -12.23 -0.60 5.25
N ILE A 168 -13.18 -1.33 4.67
CA ILE A 168 -14.21 -0.76 3.78
C ILE A 168 -15.08 0.24 4.54
N ALA A 169 -15.49 -0.09 5.77
CA ALA A 169 -16.27 0.81 6.63
C ALA A 169 -15.49 2.09 6.96
N THR A 170 -14.21 1.97 7.28
CA THR A 170 -13.34 3.13 7.52
C THR A 170 -13.21 4.01 6.28
N LEU A 171 -12.98 3.43 5.10
CA LEU A 171 -12.89 4.19 3.84
C LEU A 171 -14.21 4.90 3.51
N ALA A 172 -15.34 4.25 3.74
CA ALA A 172 -16.66 4.86 3.57
C ALA A 172 -16.85 6.04 4.53
N GLY A 173 -16.50 5.88 5.82
CA GLY A 173 -16.56 6.94 6.83
C GLY A 173 -15.67 8.12 6.48
N VAL A 174 -14.45 7.87 6.04
CA VAL A 174 -13.51 8.90 5.54
C VAL A 174 -14.09 9.62 4.32
N GLY A 175 -14.66 8.87 3.36
CA GLY A 175 -15.32 9.47 2.19
C GLY A 175 -16.45 10.41 2.57
N MET A 176 -17.30 10.03 3.52
CA MET A 176 -18.36 10.89 4.05
C MET A 176 -17.80 12.15 4.74
N LEU A 177 -16.76 12.00 5.56
CA LEU A 177 -16.09 13.13 6.21
C LEU A 177 -15.53 14.12 5.18
N VAL A 178 -14.82 13.62 4.18
CA VAL A 178 -14.27 14.46 3.08
C VAL A 178 -15.38 15.19 2.35
N GLN A 179 -16.50 14.52 2.10
CA GLN A 179 -17.67 15.17 1.46
C GLN A 179 -18.24 16.29 2.34
N ILE A 180 -18.37 16.08 3.64
CA ILE A 180 -18.84 17.10 4.59
C ILE A 180 -17.86 18.30 4.60
N LEU A 181 -16.55 18.05 4.69
CA LEU A 181 -15.54 19.11 4.66
C LEU A 181 -15.56 19.90 3.34
N THR A 182 -15.92 19.26 2.25
CA THR A 182 -16.10 19.93 0.95
C THR A 182 -17.35 20.78 0.91
N LEU A 183 -18.49 20.26 1.35
CA LEU A 183 -19.78 20.96 1.37
C LEU A 183 -19.79 22.13 2.35
N THR A 184 -19.10 22.02 3.47
CA THR A 184 -19.00 23.10 4.48
C THR A 184 -17.98 24.17 4.10
N GLY A 185 -17.23 24.01 3.01
CA GLY A 185 -16.18 24.93 2.58
C GLY A 185 -14.89 24.85 3.40
N VAL A 186 -14.81 24.00 4.42
CA VAL A 186 -13.60 23.82 5.26
C VAL A 186 -12.40 23.44 4.41
N ARG A 187 -12.60 22.58 3.41
CA ARG A 187 -11.53 22.22 2.46
C ARG A 187 -10.98 23.43 1.71
N GLY A 188 -11.84 24.34 1.28
CA GLY A 188 -11.43 25.60 0.63
C GLY A 188 -10.65 26.50 1.59
N LEU A 189 -11.07 26.59 2.86
CA LEU A 189 -10.35 27.32 3.89
C LEU A 189 -8.93 26.78 4.10
N PHE A 190 -8.74 25.46 4.15
CA PHE A 190 -7.42 24.84 4.20
C PHE A 190 -6.55 25.25 3.02
N VAL A 191 -7.08 25.18 1.79
CA VAL A 191 -6.36 25.56 0.57
C VAL A 191 -5.89 27.02 0.65
N ILE A 192 -6.80 27.96 0.98
CA ILE A 192 -6.49 29.39 1.07
C ILE A 192 -5.43 29.64 2.14
N THR A 193 -5.56 28.98 3.30
CA THR A 193 -4.58 29.11 4.38
C THR A 193 -3.20 28.62 3.96
N ILE A 194 -3.12 27.46 3.31
CA ILE A 194 -1.84 26.91 2.85
C ILE A 194 -1.18 27.82 1.80
N ILE A 195 -1.96 28.34 0.84
CA ILE A 195 -1.44 29.24 -0.21
C ILE A 195 -0.95 30.56 0.36
N SER A 196 -1.52 31.04 1.46
CA SER A 196 -1.11 32.28 2.11
C SER A 196 0.17 32.16 2.93
N LEU A 197 0.66 30.94 3.19
CA LEU A 197 1.88 30.72 3.96
C LEU A 197 3.13 30.89 3.09
N PRO A 198 4.25 31.34 3.69
CA PRO A 198 5.56 31.27 3.04
C PRO A 198 5.90 29.82 2.66
N THR A 199 6.52 29.61 1.51
CA THR A 199 6.82 28.28 0.95
C THR A 199 7.52 27.35 1.95
N VAL A 200 8.43 27.88 2.78
CA VAL A 200 9.11 27.07 3.82
C VAL A 200 8.12 26.53 4.83
N LEU A 201 7.13 27.33 5.25
CA LEU A 201 6.09 26.88 6.18
C LEU A 201 5.14 25.87 5.54
N VAL A 202 4.92 25.97 4.23
CA VAL A 202 4.15 24.94 3.49
C VAL A 202 4.87 23.59 3.55
N TYR A 203 6.18 23.55 3.28
CA TYR A 203 6.96 22.31 3.37
C TYR A 203 6.97 21.72 4.80
N LEU A 204 7.21 22.57 5.81
CA LEU A 204 7.14 22.11 7.20
C LEU A 204 5.74 21.66 7.59
N GLY A 205 4.71 22.38 7.15
CA GLY A 205 3.32 22.03 7.36
C GLY A 205 2.97 20.68 6.73
N LEU A 206 3.46 20.37 5.54
CA LEU A 206 3.27 19.07 4.92
C LEU A 206 4.07 17.98 5.63
N LEU A 207 5.32 18.23 5.99
CA LEU A 207 6.19 17.26 6.67
C LEU A 207 5.60 16.79 8.00
N PHE A 208 5.01 17.68 8.78
CA PHE A 208 4.39 17.34 10.07
C PHE A 208 2.88 17.17 9.98
N GLY A 209 2.21 17.96 9.16
CA GLY A 209 0.75 17.94 9.03
C GLY A 209 0.22 16.70 8.34
N LEU A 210 0.95 16.13 7.37
CA LEU A 210 0.53 14.89 6.72
C LEU A 210 0.54 13.70 7.70
N PRO A 211 1.62 13.41 8.46
CA PRO A 211 1.60 12.34 9.44
C PRO A 211 0.58 12.55 10.57
N LEU A 212 0.47 13.78 11.08
CA LEU A 212 -0.51 14.10 12.12
C LEU A 212 -1.95 13.97 11.59
N GLY A 213 -2.17 14.41 10.36
CA GLY A 213 -3.45 14.25 9.69
C GLY A 213 -3.79 12.79 9.43
N GLU A 214 -2.81 11.98 9.06
CA GLU A 214 -2.98 10.53 8.88
C GLU A 214 -3.36 9.84 10.18
N ALA A 215 -2.67 10.16 11.26
CA ALA A 215 -2.98 9.60 12.59
C ALA A 215 -4.44 9.84 13.03
N VAL A 216 -5.11 10.87 12.50
CA VAL A 216 -6.49 11.21 12.85
C VAL A 216 -7.49 10.82 11.76
N LEU A 217 -7.13 11.05 10.49
CA LEU A 217 -8.04 10.93 9.35
C LEU A 217 -7.77 9.68 8.51
N LEU A 218 -6.73 8.92 8.82
CA LEU A 218 -6.25 7.82 8.00
C LEU A 218 -6.08 8.28 6.53
N PHE A 219 -6.47 7.46 5.58
CA PHE A 219 -6.39 7.80 4.15
C PHE A 219 -7.10 9.11 3.75
N GLY A 220 -7.93 9.68 4.64
CA GLY A 220 -8.62 10.95 4.40
C GLY A 220 -7.68 12.13 4.27
N VAL A 221 -6.49 12.07 4.87
CA VAL A 221 -5.48 13.11 4.72
C VAL A 221 -5.06 13.31 3.27
N ALA A 222 -5.02 12.24 2.48
CA ALA A 222 -4.73 12.32 1.05
C ALA A 222 -5.75 13.19 0.29
N ALA A 223 -7.02 13.09 0.64
CA ALA A 223 -8.07 13.90 0.02
C ALA A 223 -8.12 15.33 0.56
N VAL A 224 -7.94 15.52 1.88
CA VAL A 224 -8.09 16.82 2.54
C VAL A 224 -6.87 17.70 2.36
N ILE A 225 -5.67 17.16 2.52
CA ILE A 225 -4.40 17.89 2.42
C ILE A 225 -3.66 17.55 1.13
N GLY A 226 -3.60 16.27 0.75
CA GLY A 226 -2.81 15.80 -0.40
C GLY A 226 -3.28 16.40 -1.72
N VAL A 227 -4.58 16.35 -2.02
CA VAL A 227 -5.15 16.90 -3.26
C VAL A 227 -4.89 18.41 -3.38
N PRO A 228 -5.21 19.26 -2.38
CA PRO A 228 -4.87 20.68 -2.43
C PRO A 228 -3.37 20.95 -2.58
N ALA A 229 -2.53 20.19 -1.88
CA ALA A 229 -1.07 20.36 -1.98
C ALA A 229 -0.56 20.07 -3.39
N VAL A 230 -1.04 18.99 -4.03
CA VAL A 230 -0.67 18.69 -5.42
C VAL A 230 -1.11 19.79 -6.37
N LEU A 231 -2.32 20.32 -6.24
CA LEU A 231 -2.80 21.42 -7.06
C LEU A 231 -1.96 22.70 -6.87
N LEU A 232 -1.60 23.00 -5.62
CA LEU A 232 -0.72 24.14 -5.30
C LEU A 232 0.65 23.98 -5.95
N PHE A 233 1.33 22.87 -5.71
CA PHE A 233 2.67 22.64 -6.26
C PHE A 233 2.68 22.54 -7.79
N SER A 234 1.62 22.00 -8.38
CA SER A 234 1.45 22.00 -9.84
C SER A 234 1.31 23.42 -10.39
N SER A 235 0.60 24.32 -9.70
CA SER A 235 0.50 25.74 -10.08
C SER A 235 1.84 26.48 -9.96
N LEU A 236 2.74 26.00 -9.11
CA LEU A 236 4.11 26.49 -8.97
C LEU A 236 5.09 25.89 -9.98
N GLY A 237 4.63 25.02 -10.89
CA GLY A 237 5.43 24.40 -11.93
C GLY A 237 6.08 23.06 -11.55
N HIS A 238 5.75 22.49 -10.40
CA HIS A 238 6.25 21.16 -10.00
C HIS A 238 5.44 20.05 -10.69
N ASP A 239 6.12 18.94 -11.00
CA ASP A 239 5.48 17.75 -11.56
C ASP A 239 4.50 17.14 -10.54
N PRO A 240 3.19 17.06 -10.86
CA PRO A 240 2.18 16.55 -9.94
C PRO A 240 2.39 15.10 -9.55
N ILE A 241 3.02 14.28 -10.40
CA ILE A 241 3.36 12.88 -10.12
C ILE A 241 4.42 12.81 -9.02
N LEU A 242 5.48 13.62 -9.13
CA LEU A 242 6.56 13.66 -8.13
C LEU A 242 6.05 14.23 -6.80
N VAL A 243 5.22 15.26 -6.84
CA VAL A 243 4.60 15.82 -5.62
C VAL A 243 3.72 14.78 -4.94
N THR A 244 2.89 14.07 -5.70
CA THR A 244 2.05 12.99 -5.16
C THR A 244 2.92 11.89 -4.55
N ALA A 245 3.96 11.45 -5.25
CA ALA A 245 4.89 10.44 -4.72
C ALA A 245 5.52 10.88 -3.39
N GLY A 246 5.94 12.15 -3.27
CA GLY A 246 6.46 12.71 -2.03
C GLY A 246 5.45 12.71 -0.89
N ILE A 247 4.21 13.11 -1.16
CA ILE A 247 3.12 13.09 -0.17
C ILE A 247 2.85 11.68 0.32
N THR A 248 2.81 10.71 -0.60
CA THR A 248 2.54 9.30 -0.26
C THR A 248 3.68 8.62 0.50
N LEU A 249 4.87 9.19 0.53
CA LEU A 249 5.97 8.74 1.37
C LEU A 249 5.88 9.26 2.79
N ILE A 250 5.35 10.48 2.96
CA ILE A 250 5.32 11.19 4.25
C ILE A 250 4.07 10.82 5.04
N ALA A 251 2.90 10.77 4.38
CA ALA A 251 1.62 10.54 5.05
C ALA A 251 1.59 9.24 5.89
N PRO A 252 2.05 8.07 5.37
CA PRO A 252 2.01 6.81 6.13
C PRO A 252 2.88 6.79 7.40
N LEU A 253 3.76 7.76 7.60
CA LEU A 253 4.47 7.89 8.87
C LEU A 253 3.52 8.15 10.04
N GLY A 254 2.32 8.63 9.74
CA GLY A 254 1.25 8.82 10.72
C GLY A 254 0.70 7.53 11.30
N ASP A 255 0.80 6.40 10.59
CA ASP A 255 0.39 5.08 11.09
C ASP A 255 1.18 4.65 12.34
N ALA A 256 2.38 5.22 12.55
CA ALA A 256 3.18 5.02 13.75
C ALA A 256 2.77 5.93 14.93
N LEU A 257 1.86 6.88 14.71
CA LEU A 257 1.45 7.85 15.71
C LEU A 257 0.10 7.47 16.34
N PRO A 258 -0.13 7.76 17.64
CA PRO A 258 -1.45 7.64 18.23
C PRO A 258 -2.43 8.62 17.55
N PRO A 259 -3.69 8.28 17.34
CA PRO A 259 -4.40 7.07 17.83
C PRO A 259 -4.35 5.86 16.88
N THR A 260 -3.78 5.98 15.70
CA THR A 260 -3.76 4.91 14.70
C THR A 260 -2.61 3.91 14.91
N SER A 261 -1.68 4.21 15.81
CA SER A 261 -0.53 3.32 16.09
C SER A 261 -0.98 1.89 16.35
N LEU A 262 -0.64 1.01 15.44
CA LEU A 262 -0.88 -0.44 15.48
C LEU A 262 0.10 -1.14 16.42
#